data_80a9757dd7e87bd78891e422663e555d
#
_entry.id   80a9757dd7e87bd78891e422663e555d
#
_cell.length_a   1.000
_cell.length_b   1.000
_cell.length_c   1.000
_cell.angle_alpha   90.00
_cell.angle_beta   90.00
_cell.angle_gamma   90.00
#
_symmetry.space_group_name_H-M   'P 1'
#
loop_
_entity.id
_entity.type
_entity.pdbx_description
1 polymer ?
#
loop_
_entity_poly.entity_id
_entity_poly.type
_entity_poly.pdbx_seq_one_letter_code
_entity_poly.pdbx_strand_id
1 'polypeptide(L)'
;MEKEAFIDLYDKDSNKTGKITDMELSHVAEYAELFVSVFNAEPWNDSWTIETAQIRIENMMRTPTFIGKALYVDNALIGIIWGQKEQYYNGIHIHLQEFCVKTSEQNKGFGSALLKALEGALSEIGVSNIYLITSKGDKTEGYYSKRGFVSSDNMVLMTKHSFCKRTEK
;
A
#
# COMPACT_ATOMS: atom_id res chain seq x y z
N MET A 1 -9.73 1.10 21.54
CA MET A 1 -8.53 1.83 22.00
C MET A 1 -7.56 1.75 20.83
N GLU A 2 -7.50 2.85 20.07
CA GLU A 2 -6.59 2.97 18.91
C GLU A 2 -5.15 2.90 19.41
N LYS A 3 -4.41 1.92 18.93
CA LYS A 3 -2.96 1.89 19.16
C LYS A 3 -2.29 2.80 18.12
N GLU A 4 -2.14 4.08 18.47
CA GLU A 4 -1.25 4.95 17.72
C GLU A 4 0.19 4.48 17.91
N ALA A 5 0.83 4.04 16.84
CA ALA A 5 2.26 3.74 16.87
C ALA A 5 3.03 5.01 16.48
N PHE A 6 3.61 5.68 17.46
CA PHE A 6 4.62 6.71 17.19
C PHE A 6 5.92 6.02 16.82
N ILE A 7 6.41 6.29 15.63
CA ILE A 7 7.72 5.83 15.20
C ILE A 7 8.61 7.05 15.12
N ASP A 8 9.67 7.06 15.93
CA ASP A 8 10.78 8.00 15.76
C ASP A 8 11.46 7.67 14.43
N LEU A 9 11.03 8.33 13.39
CA LEU A 9 11.65 8.22 12.08
C LEU A 9 12.89 9.11 12.08
N TYR A 10 14.04 8.51 12.34
CA TYR A 10 15.32 9.16 12.15
C TYR A 10 15.55 9.38 10.65
N ASP A 11 15.15 10.54 10.15
CA ASP A 11 15.84 11.14 9.02
C ASP A 11 17.15 11.70 9.56
N LYS A 12 18.28 11.29 9.01
CA LYS A 12 19.60 11.70 9.47
C LYS A 12 19.82 13.22 9.44
N ASP A 13 18.97 13.95 8.74
CA ASP A 13 19.08 15.40 8.50
C ASP A 13 17.93 16.23 9.08
N SER A 14 16.85 15.62 9.58
CA SER A 14 15.74 16.35 10.20
C SER A 14 15.08 15.52 11.31
N ASN A 15 14.93 16.13 12.47
CA ASN A 15 14.29 15.56 13.67
C ASN A 15 12.75 15.48 13.49
N LYS A 16 12.29 14.76 12.42
CA LYS A 16 10.88 14.66 12.06
C LYS A 16 10.24 13.45 12.74
N THR A 17 9.20 13.70 13.49
CA THR A 17 8.37 12.67 14.11
C THR A 17 7.30 12.22 13.11
N GLY A 18 7.30 10.95 12.76
CA GLY A 18 6.25 10.33 11.96
C GLY A 18 5.21 9.64 12.85
N LYS A 19 3.95 9.71 12.44
CA LYS A 19 2.83 9.01 13.07
C LYS A 19 2.26 8.01 12.06
N ILE A 20 2.12 6.75 12.47
CA ILE A 20 1.43 5.73 11.68
C ILE A 20 0.12 5.39 12.38
N THR A 21 -0.97 5.47 11.62
CA THR A 21 -2.33 5.18 12.09
C THR A 21 -2.98 4.12 11.21
N ASP A 22 -4.07 3.56 11.67
CA ASP A 22 -4.98 2.83 10.78
C ASP A 22 -5.59 3.79 9.75
N MET A 23 -5.90 3.27 8.57
CA MET A 23 -6.61 4.06 7.56
C MET A 23 -8.09 4.20 7.95
N GLU A 24 -8.63 5.40 7.85
CA GLU A 24 -10.02 5.72 8.17
C GLU A 24 -10.78 6.25 6.94
N LEU A 25 -12.07 5.86 6.81
CA LEU A 25 -12.92 6.30 5.70
C LEU A 25 -13.08 7.83 5.61
N SER A 26 -12.98 8.54 6.73
CA SER A 26 -13.01 10.00 6.78
C SER A 26 -11.90 10.69 5.99
N HIS A 27 -10.78 9.98 5.72
CA HIS A 27 -9.60 10.50 5.03
C HIS A 27 -9.46 10.00 3.57
N VAL A 28 -10.49 9.36 3.00
CA VAL A 28 -10.44 8.80 1.63
C VAL A 28 -10.03 9.84 0.58
N ALA A 29 -10.47 11.09 0.72
CA ALA A 29 -10.09 12.17 -0.21
C ALA A 29 -8.58 12.43 -0.20
N GLU A 30 -7.99 12.52 0.99
CA GLU A 30 -6.55 12.74 1.18
C GLU A 30 -5.73 11.55 0.65
N TYR A 31 -6.18 10.32 0.92
CA TYR A 31 -5.53 9.12 0.38
C TYR A 31 -5.58 9.10 -1.16
N ALA A 32 -6.68 9.52 -1.77
CA ALA A 32 -6.83 9.57 -3.22
C ALA A 32 -5.89 10.60 -3.85
N GLU A 33 -5.71 11.77 -3.23
CA GLU A 33 -4.76 12.79 -3.70
C GLU A 33 -3.33 12.24 -3.71
N LEU A 34 -2.90 11.60 -2.62
CA LEU A 34 -1.60 10.96 -2.55
C LEU A 34 -1.46 9.86 -3.61
N PHE A 35 -2.46 8.97 -3.70
CA PHE A 35 -2.50 7.87 -4.65
C PHE A 35 -2.32 8.35 -6.09
N VAL A 36 -3.12 9.32 -6.52
CA VAL A 36 -3.06 9.91 -7.86
C VAL A 36 -1.68 10.54 -8.11
N SER A 37 -1.15 11.29 -7.14
CA SER A 37 0.14 11.95 -7.28
C SER A 37 1.31 10.99 -7.48
N VAL A 38 1.23 9.79 -6.92
CA VAL A 38 2.29 8.78 -7.01
C VAL A 38 2.11 7.90 -8.23
N PHE A 39 0.92 7.37 -8.47
CA PHE A 39 0.70 6.40 -9.55
C PHE A 39 0.57 7.01 -10.94
N ASN A 40 0.21 8.29 -11.05
CA ASN A 40 0.26 8.99 -12.34
C ASN A 40 1.67 9.49 -12.72
N ALA A 41 2.64 9.40 -11.80
CA ALA A 41 4.03 9.71 -12.05
C ALA A 41 4.82 8.46 -12.47
N GLU A 42 6.04 8.66 -12.97
CA GLU A 42 6.97 7.55 -13.23
C GLU A 42 7.28 6.72 -11.97
N PRO A 43 7.42 5.43 -12.08
CA PRO A 43 7.47 4.58 -13.29
C PRO A 43 6.09 4.06 -13.76
N TRP A 44 5.00 4.36 -13.05
CA TRP A 44 3.69 3.78 -13.28
C TRP A 44 2.99 4.42 -14.48
N ASN A 45 3.00 5.75 -14.55
CA ASN A 45 2.37 6.56 -15.60
C ASN A 45 0.90 6.18 -15.84
N ASP A 46 0.16 5.91 -14.76
CA ASP A 46 -1.27 5.64 -14.81
C ASP A 46 -2.06 6.92 -15.13
N SER A 47 -3.37 6.77 -15.33
CA SER A 47 -4.26 7.88 -15.64
C SER A 47 -5.42 7.96 -14.65
N TRP A 48 -5.12 7.86 -13.35
CA TRP A 48 -6.11 7.99 -12.29
C TRP A 48 -6.66 9.40 -12.20
N THR A 49 -7.97 9.51 -12.05
CA THR A 49 -8.62 10.74 -11.57
C THR A 49 -8.82 10.65 -10.06
N ILE A 50 -9.00 11.78 -9.39
CA ILE A 50 -9.33 11.79 -7.95
C ILE A 50 -10.59 10.95 -7.69
N GLU A 51 -11.61 11.09 -8.53
CA GLU A 51 -12.87 10.35 -8.43
C GLU A 51 -12.64 8.83 -8.52
N THR A 52 -11.93 8.36 -9.54
CA THR A 52 -11.68 6.92 -9.72
C THR A 52 -10.81 6.34 -8.60
N ALA A 53 -9.85 7.13 -8.10
CA ALA A 53 -9.04 6.74 -6.94
C ALA A 53 -9.87 6.67 -5.65
N GLN A 54 -10.74 7.65 -5.39
CA GLN A 54 -11.66 7.63 -4.25
C GLN A 54 -12.57 6.40 -4.28
N ILE A 55 -13.20 6.12 -5.42
CA ILE A 55 -14.06 4.94 -5.60
C ILE A 55 -13.27 3.66 -5.29
N ARG A 56 -12.04 3.51 -5.81
CA ARG A 56 -11.20 2.34 -5.55
C ARG A 56 -10.90 2.19 -4.07
N ILE A 57 -10.39 3.25 -3.44
CA ILE A 57 -9.96 3.23 -2.03
C ILE A 57 -11.17 2.95 -1.12
N GLU A 58 -12.27 3.66 -1.33
CA GLU A 58 -13.48 3.50 -0.53
C GLU A 58 -14.04 2.09 -0.64
N ASN A 59 -14.12 1.53 -1.85
CA ASN A 59 -14.58 0.16 -2.06
C ASN A 59 -13.70 -0.87 -1.33
N MET A 60 -12.37 -0.69 -1.36
CA MET A 60 -11.45 -1.55 -0.63
C MET A 60 -11.65 -1.42 0.88
N MET A 61 -11.70 -0.20 1.41
CA MET A 61 -11.84 0.06 2.84
C MET A 61 -13.17 -0.43 3.42
N ARG A 62 -14.22 -0.51 2.61
CA ARG A 62 -15.53 -1.04 3.04
C ARG A 62 -15.58 -2.57 3.10
N THR A 63 -14.55 -3.28 2.66
CA THR A 63 -14.53 -4.74 2.80
C THR A 63 -14.19 -5.14 4.24
N PRO A 64 -14.87 -6.16 4.81
CA PRO A 64 -14.59 -6.60 6.19
C PRO A 64 -13.17 -7.14 6.39
N THR A 65 -12.49 -7.47 5.29
CA THR A 65 -11.14 -8.04 5.30
C THR A 65 -10.03 -7.01 5.12
N PHE A 66 -10.40 -5.73 4.97
CA PHE A 66 -9.44 -4.64 4.79
C PHE A 66 -8.52 -4.48 6.00
N ILE A 67 -7.26 -4.23 5.72
CA ILE A 67 -6.28 -3.78 6.69
C ILE A 67 -5.34 -2.78 6.00
N GLY A 68 -5.17 -1.61 6.59
CA GLY A 68 -4.35 -0.56 5.99
C GLY A 68 -3.78 0.39 7.03
N LYS A 69 -2.64 0.98 6.69
CA LYS A 69 -1.94 1.98 7.50
C LYS A 69 -1.66 3.23 6.68
N ALA A 70 -1.73 4.37 7.35
CA ALA A 70 -1.37 5.68 6.81
C ALA A 70 -0.23 6.28 7.63
N LEU A 71 0.74 6.88 6.96
CA LEU A 71 1.90 7.55 7.56
C LEU A 71 1.80 9.04 7.37
N TYR A 72 1.84 9.77 8.47
CA TYR A 72 1.88 11.21 8.52
C TYR A 72 3.22 11.70 9.08
N VAL A 73 3.75 12.77 8.52
CA VAL A 73 4.92 13.50 9.04
C VAL A 73 4.57 14.98 9.05
N ASP A 74 4.74 15.65 10.20
CA ASP A 74 4.34 17.05 10.38
C ASP A 74 2.86 17.31 9.99
N ASN A 75 1.97 16.37 10.31
CA ASN A 75 0.54 16.33 9.96
C ASN A 75 0.24 16.23 8.47
N ALA A 76 1.23 16.02 7.61
CA ALA A 76 1.02 15.78 6.19
C ALA A 76 1.04 14.27 5.91
N LEU A 77 0.09 13.79 5.12
CA LEU A 77 0.07 12.41 4.64
C LEU A 77 1.25 12.17 3.68
N ILE A 78 2.06 11.17 4.02
CA ILE A 78 3.29 10.84 3.28
C ILE A 78 3.19 9.49 2.58
N GLY A 79 2.46 8.54 3.17
CA GLY A 79 2.39 7.20 2.62
C GLY A 79 1.18 6.43 3.09
N ILE A 80 0.77 5.48 2.28
CA ILE A 80 -0.32 4.54 2.57
C ILE A 80 0.09 3.13 2.12
N ILE A 81 -0.40 2.15 2.85
CA ILE A 81 -0.24 0.72 2.55
C ILE A 81 -1.51 -0.01 2.95
N TRP A 82 -2.03 -0.89 2.08
CA TRP A 82 -3.16 -1.72 2.44
C TRP A 82 -3.21 -3.04 1.70
N GLY A 83 -3.94 -3.97 2.29
CA GLY A 83 -4.25 -5.26 1.71
C GLY A 83 -5.57 -5.81 2.24
N GLN A 84 -5.87 -7.03 1.85
CA GLN A 84 -7.04 -7.77 2.31
C GLN A 84 -6.61 -9.10 2.90
N LYS A 85 -7.29 -9.47 4.00
CA LYS A 85 -7.13 -10.77 4.64
C LYS A 85 -7.93 -11.80 3.85
N GLU A 86 -7.32 -12.94 3.61
CA GLU A 86 -7.90 -14.08 2.93
C GLU A 86 -7.75 -15.34 3.78
N GLN A 87 -8.83 -16.08 3.98
CA GLN A 87 -8.78 -17.36 4.68
C GLN A 87 -8.32 -18.45 3.70
N TYR A 88 -7.19 -19.05 4.00
CA TYR A 88 -6.67 -20.24 3.32
C TYR A 88 -6.76 -21.47 4.24
N TYR A 89 -6.60 -22.66 3.66
CA TYR A 89 -6.63 -23.92 4.42
C TYR A 89 -5.52 -24.03 5.48
N ASN A 90 -4.44 -23.29 5.30
CA ASN A 90 -3.24 -23.30 6.14
C ASN A 90 -3.06 -22.01 6.98
N GLY A 91 -4.08 -21.17 7.05
CA GLY A 91 -4.04 -19.93 7.84
C GLY A 91 -4.57 -18.71 7.13
N ILE A 92 -4.31 -17.55 7.72
CA ILE A 92 -4.71 -16.26 7.15
C ILE A 92 -3.57 -15.75 6.27
N HIS A 93 -3.87 -15.43 5.03
CA HIS A 93 -2.97 -14.75 4.11
C HIS A 93 -3.37 -13.30 3.92
N ILE A 94 -2.44 -12.46 3.51
CA ILE A 94 -2.68 -11.08 3.09
C ILE A 94 -2.33 -10.93 1.63
N HIS A 95 -3.28 -10.46 0.85
CA HIS A 95 -3.00 -9.88 -0.45
C HIS A 95 -2.67 -8.40 -0.26
N LEU A 96 -1.38 -8.06 -0.25
CA LEU A 96 -0.93 -6.67 -0.23
C LEU A 96 -1.24 -6.04 -1.59
N GLN A 97 -2.20 -5.10 -1.62
CA GLN A 97 -2.75 -4.58 -2.87
C GLN A 97 -2.13 -3.28 -3.31
N GLU A 98 -1.90 -2.37 -2.36
CA GLU A 98 -1.34 -1.05 -2.66
C GLU A 98 -0.34 -0.63 -1.59
N PHE A 99 0.70 0.03 -2.07
CA PHE A 99 1.72 0.60 -1.22
C PHE A 99 2.40 1.76 -1.94
N CYS A 100 2.25 2.95 -1.42
CA CYS A 100 2.93 4.10 -1.98
C CYS A 100 3.42 5.07 -0.91
N VAL A 101 4.49 5.78 -1.24
CA VAL A 101 5.05 6.89 -0.48
C VAL A 101 5.23 8.06 -1.43
N LYS A 102 4.88 9.26 -0.98
CA LYS A 102 5.03 10.51 -1.71
C LYS A 102 6.41 10.58 -2.37
N THR A 103 6.48 10.88 -3.66
CA THR A 103 7.71 10.78 -4.46
C THR A 103 8.87 11.58 -3.86
N SER A 104 8.60 12.79 -3.34
CA SER A 104 9.62 13.64 -2.68
C SER A 104 10.14 13.09 -1.34
N GLU A 105 9.43 12.12 -0.77
CA GLU A 105 9.73 11.53 0.53
C GLU A 105 10.25 10.08 0.42
N GLN A 106 10.44 9.58 -0.79
CA GLN A 106 11.02 8.26 -1.02
C GLN A 106 12.51 8.24 -0.65
N ASN A 107 13.04 7.03 -0.42
CA ASN A 107 14.44 6.75 -0.03
C ASN A 107 14.86 7.31 1.34
N LYS A 108 13.93 7.80 2.16
CA LYS A 108 14.16 8.31 3.52
C LYS A 108 13.77 7.31 4.62
N GLY A 109 13.49 6.06 4.27
CA GLY A 109 13.10 5.03 5.24
C GLY A 109 11.60 4.93 5.52
N PHE A 110 10.77 5.89 5.10
CA PHE A 110 9.33 5.94 5.37
C PHE A 110 8.56 4.71 4.88
N GLY A 111 8.87 4.22 3.68
CA GLY A 111 8.28 3.00 3.17
C GLY A 111 8.60 1.78 4.02
N SER A 112 9.85 1.65 4.51
CA SER A 112 10.24 0.55 5.38
C SER A 112 9.51 0.59 6.71
N ALA A 113 9.36 1.78 7.29
CA ALA A 113 8.62 1.97 8.54
C ALA A 113 7.13 1.62 8.39
N LEU A 114 6.51 2.05 7.28
CA LEU A 114 5.11 1.77 6.99
C LEU A 114 4.85 0.28 6.75
N LEU A 115 5.71 -0.40 5.99
CA LEU A 115 5.63 -1.85 5.79
C LEU A 115 5.80 -2.60 7.11
N LYS A 116 6.81 -2.23 7.93
CA LYS A 116 7.03 -2.85 9.24
C LYS A 116 5.85 -2.66 10.20
N ALA A 117 5.20 -1.50 10.17
CA ALA A 117 4.01 -1.26 10.98
C ALA A 117 2.83 -2.15 10.55
N LEU A 118 2.65 -2.34 9.24
CA LEU A 118 1.66 -3.30 8.75
C LEU A 118 2.01 -4.72 9.18
N GLU A 119 3.26 -5.18 8.96
CA GLU A 119 3.72 -6.52 9.35
C GLU A 119 3.52 -6.78 10.84
N GLY A 120 3.77 -5.77 11.70
CA GLY A 120 3.50 -5.86 13.14
C GLY A 120 2.02 -6.12 13.44
N ALA A 121 1.12 -5.35 12.83
CA ALA A 121 -0.32 -5.54 12.98
C ALA A 121 -0.79 -6.90 12.44
N LEU A 122 -0.21 -7.37 11.33
CA LEU A 122 -0.50 -8.68 10.76
C LEU A 122 -0.04 -9.84 11.66
N SER A 123 1.12 -9.68 12.30
CA SER A 123 1.63 -10.66 13.26
C SER A 123 0.71 -10.82 14.48
N GLU A 124 0.16 -9.71 14.99
CA GLU A 124 -0.77 -9.72 16.13
C GLU A 124 -2.05 -10.52 15.85
N ILE A 125 -2.49 -10.62 14.61
CA ILE A 125 -3.68 -11.38 14.18
C ILE A 125 -3.36 -12.75 13.58
N GLY A 126 -2.10 -13.21 13.67
CA GLY A 126 -1.68 -14.55 13.28
C GLY A 126 -1.65 -14.78 11.76
N VAL A 127 -1.34 -13.75 10.99
CA VAL A 127 -1.13 -13.91 9.54
C VAL A 127 0.08 -14.79 9.28
N SER A 128 -0.11 -15.77 8.40
CA SER A 128 0.93 -16.76 8.05
C SER A 128 1.69 -16.41 6.76
N ASN A 129 1.10 -15.58 5.89
CA ASN A 129 1.72 -15.26 4.61
C ASN A 129 1.25 -13.90 4.08
N ILE A 130 2.16 -13.19 3.43
CA ILE A 130 1.86 -11.97 2.67
C ILE A 130 2.29 -12.21 1.23
N TYR A 131 1.44 -11.93 0.27
CA TYR A 131 1.78 -11.96 -1.14
C TYR A 131 1.31 -10.69 -1.85
N LEU A 132 1.94 -10.36 -2.97
CA LEU A 132 1.65 -9.18 -3.76
C LEU A 132 1.94 -9.41 -5.24
N ILE A 133 1.40 -8.53 -6.07
CA ILE A 133 1.70 -8.44 -7.49
C ILE A 133 2.40 -7.11 -7.71
N THR A 134 3.57 -7.14 -8.33
CA THR A 134 4.35 -5.93 -8.62
C THR A 134 5.04 -6.02 -9.97
N SER A 135 5.56 -4.89 -10.45
CA SER A 135 6.35 -4.86 -11.68
C SER A 135 7.74 -5.46 -11.44
N LYS A 136 8.29 -6.07 -12.47
CA LYS A 136 9.70 -6.49 -12.46
C LYS A 136 10.62 -5.27 -12.42
N GLY A 137 11.76 -5.40 -11.76
CA GLY A 137 12.80 -4.41 -11.72
C GLY A 137 13.21 -3.97 -10.31
N ASP A 138 14.36 -3.32 -10.22
CA ASP A 138 15.03 -2.99 -8.96
C ASP A 138 14.23 -2.04 -8.05
N LYS A 139 13.45 -1.14 -8.64
CA LYS A 139 12.66 -0.14 -7.89
C LYS A 139 11.41 -0.73 -7.25
N THR A 140 10.89 -1.82 -7.78
CA THR A 140 9.64 -2.47 -7.36
C THR A 140 9.92 -3.85 -6.79
N GLU A 141 10.14 -4.87 -7.60
CA GLU A 141 10.50 -6.22 -7.16
C GLU A 141 11.74 -6.21 -6.25
N GLY A 142 12.80 -5.47 -6.62
CA GLY A 142 14.00 -5.34 -5.81
C GLY A 142 13.78 -4.67 -4.45
N TYR A 143 12.80 -3.78 -4.33
CA TYR A 143 12.40 -3.21 -3.05
C TYR A 143 11.89 -4.29 -2.09
N TYR A 144 11.01 -5.15 -2.58
CA TYR A 144 10.41 -6.23 -1.78
C TYR A 144 11.42 -7.35 -1.49
N SER A 145 12.25 -7.72 -2.47
CA SER A 145 13.29 -8.75 -2.29
C SER A 145 14.26 -8.41 -1.17
N LYS A 146 14.65 -7.14 -1.04
CA LYS A 146 15.49 -6.65 0.06
C LYS A 146 14.82 -6.73 1.45
N ARG A 147 13.50 -7.03 1.49
CA ARG A 147 12.67 -7.15 2.70
C ARG A 147 12.14 -8.56 2.92
N GLY A 148 12.76 -9.55 2.26
CA GLY A 148 12.49 -10.95 2.46
C GLY A 148 11.35 -11.53 1.61
N PHE A 149 10.78 -10.74 0.70
CA PHE A 149 9.86 -11.30 -0.29
C PHE A 149 10.64 -12.05 -1.37
N VAL A 150 10.06 -13.14 -1.83
CA VAL A 150 10.65 -14.01 -2.87
C VAL A 150 9.68 -14.10 -4.04
N SER A 151 10.19 -13.91 -5.25
CA SER A 151 9.41 -14.12 -6.48
C SER A 151 9.03 -15.59 -6.61
N SER A 152 7.78 -15.85 -6.97
CA SER A 152 7.28 -17.23 -7.14
C SER A 152 7.66 -17.78 -8.52
N ASP A 153 8.29 -18.94 -8.54
CA ASP A 153 8.58 -19.67 -9.79
C ASP A 153 7.37 -20.46 -10.31
N ASN A 154 6.36 -20.67 -9.44
CA ASN A 154 5.21 -21.52 -9.73
C ASN A 154 3.92 -20.73 -10.00
N MET A 155 3.95 -19.41 -9.92
CA MET A 155 2.78 -18.54 -10.08
C MET A 155 2.99 -17.59 -11.26
N VAL A 156 1.91 -17.38 -12.02
CA VAL A 156 1.90 -16.42 -13.12
C VAL A 156 0.69 -15.50 -12.98
N LEU A 157 0.84 -14.24 -13.34
CA LEU A 157 -0.27 -13.33 -13.52
C LEU A 157 -0.85 -13.54 -14.92
N MET A 158 -2.12 -13.92 -15.00
CA MET A 158 -2.84 -14.07 -16.27
C MET A 158 -3.92 -13.00 -16.38
N THR A 159 -3.99 -12.34 -17.51
CA THR A 159 -5.01 -11.32 -17.79
C THR A 159 -5.80 -11.69 -19.04
N LYS A 160 -7.08 -11.33 -19.05
CA LYS A 160 -7.93 -11.45 -20.23
C LYS A 160 -8.62 -10.10 -20.46
N HIS A 161 -8.44 -9.54 -21.64
CA HIS A 161 -9.02 -8.27 -22.04
C HIS A 161 -10.28 -8.51 -22.90
N SER A 162 -11.12 -7.50 -23.06
CA SER A 162 -12.28 -7.48 -23.97
C SER A 162 -13.58 -8.09 -23.43
N PHE A 163 -14.04 -7.57 -22.29
CA PHE A 163 -15.44 -7.82 -21.85
C PHE A 163 -16.38 -6.66 -22.15
N CYS A 164 -15.86 -5.51 -22.57
CA CYS A 164 -16.64 -4.36 -22.98
C CYS A 164 -16.76 -4.33 -24.51
N LYS A 165 -17.96 -4.35 -25.05
CA LYS A 165 -18.18 -4.03 -26.48
C LYS A 165 -17.71 -2.58 -26.68
N ARG A 166 -16.65 -2.36 -27.46
CA ARG A 166 -16.34 -1.01 -27.93
C ARG A 166 -17.57 -0.53 -28.72
N THR A 167 -18.30 0.43 -28.18
CA THR A 167 -19.17 1.24 -28.99
C THR A 167 -18.24 2.09 -29.86
N GLU A 168 -18.03 1.65 -31.09
CA GLU A 168 -17.41 2.50 -32.12
C GLU A 168 -18.27 3.76 -32.22
N LYS A 169 -17.66 4.92 -31.98
CA LYS A 169 -18.18 6.23 -32.33
C LYS A 169 -17.52 6.69 -33.61
#